data_8781a29533c989cb5c3e015d2787708b
#
_entry.id   8781a29533c989cb5c3e015d2787708b
#
_cell.length_a   1.000
_cell.length_b   1.000
_cell.length_c   1.000
_cell.angle_alpha   90.00
_cell.angle_beta   90.00
_cell.angle_gamma   90.00
#
_symmetry.space_group_name_H-M   'P 1'
#
loop_
_entity.id
_entity.type
_entity.pdbx_description
1 polymer ?
#
loop_
_entity_poly.entity_id
_entity_poly.type
_entity_poly.pdbx_seq_one_letter_code
_entity_poly.pdbx_strand_id
1 'polypeptide(L)'
;GYGYNDLGRDTLEKVYADIFHTEDALVRPQITCGTHALGTALSANLRPNDKLMYISGKPYDTLEEVIGIRESVGSLAEYGVLYDQVDLLENGDFDFEKIKEKITPDLKVIGIQRSKGYATRPTLSVEKIGEVIKFIKEIRSDIIVMVDNCYGEFVETIEPSDVGADMVVGSLIKNPGGGLAPIGGYICGTKECIEKCAYRLTTPGLGKEVGANLGIMGTFYQGLFLAPTVVASALKGAIFAANLFAGHGFKVIPD
;
A
#
# COMPACT_ATOMS: atom_id res chain seq x y z
N GLY A 1 -23.35 6.65 -17.86
CA GLY A 1 -23.76 7.48 -16.74
C GLY A 1 -22.60 7.80 -15.82
N TYR A 2 -22.89 8.46 -14.69
CA TYR A 2 -21.90 8.85 -13.70
C TYR A 2 -21.49 7.70 -12.76
N GLY A 3 -22.05 6.49 -12.93
CA GLY A 3 -21.75 5.32 -12.11
C GLY A 3 -22.46 5.31 -10.75
N TYR A 4 -23.55 6.03 -10.60
CA TYR A 4 -24.41 5.91 -9.40
C TYR A 4 -25.00 4.49 -9.31
N ASN A 5 -25.03 3.93 -8.11
CA ASN A 5 -25.58 2.61 -7.83
C ASN A 5 -24.96 1.49 -8.69
N ASP A 6 -23.67 1.56 -8.92
CA ASP A 6 -22.93 0.55 -9.67
C ASP A 6 -22.72 -0.70 -8.81
N LEU A 7 -23.62 -1.68 -8.94
CA LEU A 7 -23.58 -2.92 -8.18
C LEU A 7 -22.26 -3.69 -8.38
N GLY A 8 -21.71 -3.69 -9.60
CA GLY A 8 -20.46 -4.40 -9.88
C GLY A 8 -19.28 -3.81 -9.13
N ARG A 9 -19.16 -2.48 -9.11
CA ARG A 9 -18.13 -1.75 -8.35
C ARG A 9 -18.30 -1.97 -6.85
N ASP A 10 -19.51 -1.76 -6.33
CA ASP A 10 -19.79 -1.85 -4.90
C ASP A 10 -19.56 -3.27 -4.37
N THR A 11 -19.86 -4.28 -5.19
CA THR A 11 -19.57 -5.68 -4.86
C THR A 11 -18.08 -5.97 -4.91
N LEU A 12 -17.34 -5.44 -5.90
CA LEU A 12 -15.88 -5.62 -5.98
C LEU A 12 -15.17 -5.05 -4.74
N GLU A 13 -15.59 -3.87 -4.29
CA GLU A 13 -15.03 -3.25 -3.06
C GLU A 13 -15.29 -4.11 -1.82
N LYS A 14 -16.47 -4.72 -1.69
CA LYS A 14 -16.75 -5.68 -0.62
C LYS A 14 -15.88 -6.93 -0.72
N VAL A 15 -15.69 -7.48 -1.92
CA VAL A 15 -14.82 -8.64 -2.13
C VAL A 15 -13.38 -8.33 -1.74
N TYR A 16 -12.88 -7.13 -2.06
CA TYR A 16 -11.55 -6.69 -1.61
C TYR A 16 -11.49 -6.55 -0.09
N ALA A 17 -12.49 -5.91 0.54
CA ALA A 17 -12.54 -5.80 1.98
C ALA A 17 -12.55 -7.17 2.67
N ASP A 18 -13.32 -8.13 2.14
CA ASP A 18 -13.38 -9.50 2.65
C ASP A 18 -12.04 -10.23 2.51
N ILE A 19 -11.37 -10.13 1.34
CA ILE A 19 -10.09 -10.80 1.08
C ILE A 19 -8.96 -10.23 1.96
N PHE A 20 -8.94 -8.91 2.14
CA PHE A 20 -7.94 -8.24 2.97
C PHE A 20 -8.35 -8.13 4.45
N HIS A 21 -9.47 -8.71 4.84
CA HIS A 21 -10.04 -8.68 6.20
C HIS A 21 -10.09 -7.26 6.79
N THR A 22 -10.57 -6.30 5.99
CA THR A 22 -10.70 -4.89 6.35
C THR A 22 -12.17 -4.47 6.47
N GLU A 23 -12.42 -3.34 7.12
CA GLU A 23 -13.79 -2.82 7.29
C GLU A 23 -14.40 -2.32 5.99
N ASP A 24 -13.55 -1.76 5.10
CA ASP A 24 -13.99 -1.21 3.82
C ASP A 24 -12.84 -1.21 2.81
N ALA A 25 -13.16 -0.96 1.54
CA ALA A 25 -12.21 -0.83 0.46
C ALA A 25 -12.64 0.20 -0.57
N LEU A 26 -11.67 0.78 -1.26
CA LEU A 26 -11.82 1.65 -2.42
C LEU A 26 -11.03 1.04 -3.58
N VAL A 27 -11.74 0.52 -4.59
CA VAL A 27 -11.13 -0.20 -5.73
C VAL A 27 -11.67 0.39 -7.03
N ARG A 28 -10.84 1.15 -7.74
CA ARG A 28 -11.33 2.01 -8.80
C ARG A 28 -10.40 2.07 -10.01
N PRO A 29 -10.97 2.07 -11.23
CA PRO A 29 -10.21 2.42 -12.43
C PRO A 29 -9.76 3.88 -12.46
N GLN A 30 -10.44 4.78 -11.72
CA GLN A 30 -10.06 6.20 -11.59
C GLN A 30 -8.79 6.39 -10.76
N ILE A 31 -8.37 5.41 -9.99
CA ILE A 31 -7.03 5.37 -9.38
C ILE A 31 -6.06 4.91 -10.47
N THR A 32 -5.34 5.83 -11.07
CA THR A 32 -4.58 5.58 -12.30
C THR A 32 -3.40 4.61 -12.16
N CYS A 33 -2.84 4.51 -10.95
CA CYS A 33 -1.68 3.66 -10.65
C CYS A 33 -1.47 3.53 -9.13
N GLY A 34 -0.50 2.72 -8.72
CA GLY A 34 -0.15 2.55 -7.30
C GLY A 34 0.30 3.85 -6.62
N THR A 35 1.09 4.68 -7.30
CA THR A 35 1.49 5.99 -6.77
C THR A 35 0.28 6.90 -6.51
N HIS A 36 -0.72 6.87 -7.39
CA HIS A 36 -1.97 7.61 -7.19
C HIS A 36 -2.77 7.06 -6.00
N ALA A 37 -2.81 5.74 -5.82
CA ALA A 37 -3.45 5.13 -4.65
C ALA A 37 -2.78 5.58 -3.34
N LEU A 38 -1.44 5.51 -3.27
CA LEU A 38 -0.66 5.94 -2.11
C LEU A 38 -0.81 7.44 -1.85
N GLY A 39 -0.69 8.27 -2.89
CA GLY A 39 -0.88 9.71 -2.78
C GLY A 39 -2.29 10.08 -2.30
N THR A 40 -3.31 9.36 -2.76
CA THR A 40 -4.70 9.53 -2.29
C THR A 40 -4.82 9.14 -0.82
N ALA A 41 -4.29 8.00 -0.41
CA ALA A 41 -4.33 7.52 0.97
C ALA A 41 -3.64 8.50 1.94
N LEU A 42 -2.46 8.98 1.57
CA LEU A 42 -1.72 9.95 2.37
C LEU A 42 -2.44 11.30 2.45
N SER A 43 -2.79 11.89 1.31
CA SER A 43 -3.45 13.22 1.28
C SER A 43 -4.84 13.22 1.91
N ALA A 44 -5.52 12.08 1.93
CA ALA A 44 -6.81 11.92 2.59
C ALA A 44 -6.70 11.94 4.12
N ASN A 45 -5.63 11.39 4.66
CA ASN A 45 -5.45 11.15 6.10
C ASN A 45 -4.46 12.10 6.78
N LEU A 46 -3.88 13.04 6.04
CA LEU A 46 -2.97 14.06 6.54
C LEU A 46 -3.56 15.46 6.35
N ARG A 47 -3.23 16.37 7.27
CA ARG A 47 -3.61 17.78 7.23
C ARG A 47 -2.36 18.66 7.42
N PRO A 48 -2.42 19.97 7.14
CA PRO A 48 -1.30 20.87 7.43
C PRO A 48 -0.84 20.74 8.88
N ASN A 49 0.47 20.63 9.08
CA ASN A 49 1.18 20.40 10.34
C ASN A 49 1.10 18.96 10.89
N ASP A 50 0.37 18.05 10.26
CA ASP A 50 0.51 16.62 10.55
C ASP A 50 1.86 16.12 10.02
N LYS A 51 2.44 15.13 10.69
CA LYS A 51 3.68 14.48 10.29
C LYS A 51 3.40 13.09 9.72
N LEU A 52 4.04 12.81 8.58
CA LEU A 52 4.21 11.48 8.00
C LEU A 52 5.61 10.97 8.36
N MET A 53 5.73 9.73 8.82
CA MET A 53 7.02 9.08 9.04
C MET A 53 7.09 7.74 8.31
N TYR A 54 8.06 7.58 7.40
CA TYR A 54 8.37 6.27 6.84
C TYR A 54 9.40 5.55 7.73
N ILE A 55 9.15 4.28 8.04
CA ILE A 55 9.98 3.47 8.96
C ILE A 55 10.68 2.29 8.28
N SER A 56 10.50 2.14 6.99
CA SER A 56 11.20 1.14 6.15
C SER A 56 12.29 1.77 5.28
N GLY A 57 12.78 2.92 5.69
CA GLY A 57 13.64 3.77 4.89
C GLY A 57 12.86 4.64 3.91
N LYS A 58 13.57 5.30 3.03
CA LYS A 58 13.01 6.18 2.02
C LYS A 58 12.08 5.41 1.08
N PRO A 59 10.87 5.89 0.78
CA PRO A 59 10.00 5.26 -0.19
C PRO A 59 10.57 5.37 -1.61
N TYR A 60 9.98 4.63 -2.56
CA TYR A 60 10.41 4.66 -3.94
C TYR A 60 10.26 6.06 -4.58
N ASP A 61 10.97 6.29 -5.68
CA ASP A 61 11.26 7.59 -6.28
C ASP A 61 10.04 8.47 -6.58
N THR A 62 8.99 7.92 -7.22
CA THR A 62 7.80 8.74 -7.54
C THR A 62 7.00 9.13 -6.30
N LEU A 63 7.06 8.36 -5.23
CA LEU A 63 6.41 8.71 -3.97
C LEU A 63 7.20 9.77 -3.20
N GLU A 64 8.51 9.85 -3.39
CA GLU A 64 9.33 10.94 -2.85
C GLU A 64 8.83 12.31 -3.32
N GLU A 65 8.41 12.42 -4.58
CA GLU A 65 7.85 13.66 -5.13
C GLU A 65 6.44 13.95 -4.59
N VAL A 66 5.60 12.92 -4.45
CA VAL A 66 4.27 13.09 -3.83
C VAL A 66 4.37 13.65 -2.42
N ILE A 67 5.32 13.14 -1.64
CA ILE A 67 5.55 13.59 -0.25
C ILE A 67 6.23 14.96 -0.23
N GLY A 68 7.15 15.22 -1.14
CA GLY A 68 7.99 16.42 -1.17
C GLY A 68 9.37 16.20 -0.54
N ILE A 69 9.82 14.94 -0.41
CA ILE A 69 11.22 14.60 -0.07
C ILE A 69 12.14 15.12 -1.17
N ARG A 70 11.75 14.93 -2.41
CA ARG A 70 12.24 15.69 -3.57
C ARG A 70 11.27 16.83 -3.85
N GLU A 71 11.79 18.03 -4.01
CA GLU A 71 10.97 19.22 -4.30
C GLU A 71 10.12 19.00 -5.56
N SER A 72 8.81 19.14 -5.39
CA SER A 72 7.84 18.95 -6.47
C SER A 72 6.59 19.76 -6.22
N VAL A 73 6.12 20.42 -7.28
CA VAL A 73 4.88 21.21 -7.24
C VAL A 73 3.68 20.32 -6.95
N GLY A 74 2.85 20.74 -6.00
CA GLY A 74 1.68 19.97 -5.58
C GLY A 74 1.97 18.85 -4.57
N SER A 75 3.21 18.77 -4.07
CA SER A 75 3.59 17.81 -3.05
C SER A 75 2.87 18.04 -1.70
N LEU A 76 2.82 17.03 -0.86
CA LEU A 76 2.27 17.16 0.50
C LEU A 76 3.02 18.21 1.32
N ALA A 77 4.33 18.36 1.11
CA ALA A 77 5.14 19.39 1.77
C ALA A 77 4.66 20.81 1.45
N GLU A 78 4.26 21.10 0.20
CA GLU A 78 3.68 22.40 -0.16
C GLU A 78 2.35 22.68 0.55
N TYR A 79 1.62 21.62 0.94
CA TYR A 79 0.40 21.75 1.74
C TYR A 79 0.66 21.71 3.26
N GLY A 80 1.92 21.83 3.66
CA GLY A 80 2.30 21.94 5.07
C GLY A 80 2.35 20.61 5.83
N VAL A 81 2.39 19.47 5.15
CA VAL A 81 2.62 18.17 5.77
C VAL A 81 4.11 18.01 6.05
N LEU A 82 4.44 17.60 7.28
CA LEU A 82 5.81 17.37 7.72
C LEU A 82 6.22 15.92 7.39
N TYR A 83 7.50 15.72 7.12
CA TYR A 83 8.05 14.39 6.84
C TYR A 83 9.21 14.05 7.76
N ASP A 84 9.26 12.81 8.19
CA ASP A 84 10.40 12.21 8.88
C ASP A 84 10.63 10.77 8.41
N GLN A 85 11.77 10.18 8.75
CA GLN A 85 12.19 8.87 8.29
C GLN A 85 13.00 8.13 9.35
N VAL A 86 12.79 6.82 9.39
CA VAL A 86 13.68 5.87 10.07
C VAL A 86 14.09 4.81 9.06
N ASP A 87 15.39 4.63 8.89
CA ASP A 87 15.93 3.58 8.04
C ASP A 87 15.92 2.24 8.77
N LEU A 88 15.86 1.15 8.02
CA LEU A 88 16.08 -0.18 8.57
C LEU A 88 17.52 -0.32 9.07
N LEU A 89 17.73 -1.19 10.04
CA LEU A 89 19.05 -1.62 10.47
C LEU A 89 19.78 -2.38 9.35
N GLU A 90 21.09 -2.53 9.45
CA GLU A 90 21.91 -3.23 8.44
C GLU A 90 21.44 -4.67 8.15
N ASN A 91 20.87 -5.33 9.16
CA ASN A 91 20.29 -6.67 9.03
C ASN A 91 18.88 -6.69 8.39
N GLY A 92 18.32 -5.51 8.06
CA GLY A 92 16.99 -5.36 7.47
C GLY A 92 15.84 -5.37 8.48
N ASP A 93 16.11 -5.30 9.77
CA ASP A 93 15.09 -5.18 10.81
C ASP A 93 14.71 -3.72 11.06
N PHE A 94 13.53 -3.50 11.67
CA PHE A 94 13.10 -2.17 12.08
C PHE A 94 13.95 -1.67 13.27
N ASP A 95 14.30 -0.39 13.25
CA ASP A 95 14.97 0.29 14.37
C ASP A 95 13.92 0.79 15.37
N PHE A 96 13.52 -0.10 16.27
CA PHE A 96 12.47 0.18 17.27
C PHE A 96 12.83 1.37 18.19
N GLU A 97 14.09 1.54 18.53
CA GLU A 97 14.53 2.64 19.41
C GLU A 97 14.37 3.99 18.70
N LYS A 98 14.84 4.11 17.45
CA LYS A 98 14.65 5.33 16.66
C LYS A 98 13.19 5.61 16.32
N ILE A 99 12.40 4.57 16.04
CA ILE A 99 10.96 4.74 15.83
C ILE A 99 10.33 5.35 17.08
N LYS A 100 10.59 4.79 18.25
CA LYS A 100 10.07 5.30 19.53
C LYS A 100 10.48 6.74 19.79
N GLU A 101 11.76 7.07 19.57
CA GLU A 101 12.30 8.44 19.78
C GLU A 101 11.58 9.47 18.90
N LYS A 102 11.19 9.08 17.68
CA LYS A 102 10.57 9.96 16.68
C LYS A 102 9.04 10.00 16.73
N ILE A 103 8.39 9.23 17.59
CA ILE A 103 6.95 9.33 17.82
C ILE A 103 6.65 10.61 18.61
N THR A 104 6.27 11.65 17.90
CA THR A 104 5.94 12.99 18.42
C THR A 104 4.44 13.25 18.34
N PRO A 105 3.87 14.23 19.08
CA PRO A 105 2.42 14.49 19.09
C PRO A 105 1.81 14.83 17.72
N ASP A 106 2.59 15.42 16.80
CA ASP A 106 2.20 15.77 15.43
C ASP A 106 2.25 14.58 14.46
N LEU A 107 2.85 13.44 14.86
CA LEU A 107 2.90 12.24 14.03
C LEU A 107 1.49 11.65 13.86
N LYS A 108 1.02 11.59 12.62
CA LYS A 108 -0.33 11.12 12.31
C LYS A 108 -0.34 9.82 11.51
N VAL A 109 0.56 9.69 10.55
CA VAL A 109 0.65 8.51 9.69
C VAL A 109 2.07 7.94 9.71
N ILE A 110 2.17 6.63 9.87
CA ILE A 110 3.40 5.87 9.62
C ILE A 110 3.23 5.10 8.33
N GLY A 111 4.19 5.27 7.41
CA GLY A 111 4.27 4.54 6.14
C GLY A 111 5.29 3.41 6.21
N ILE A 112 4.93 2.26 5.66
CA ILE A 112 5.81 1.10 5.48
C ILE A 112 5.75 0.69 4.02
N GLN A 113 6.88 0.66 3.34
CA GLN A 113 7.01 0.02 2.02
C GLN A 113 7.45 -1.42 2.21
N ARG A 114 6.57 -2.39 1.91
CA ARG A 114 6.84 -3.82 2.10
C ARG A 114 7.91 -4.33 1.15
N SER A 115 7.81 -4.00 -0.12
CA SER A 115 8.78 -4.40 -1.13
C SER A 115 10.12 -3.69 -0.95
N LYS A 116 11.21 -4.34 -1.38
CA LYS A 116 12.52 -3.70 -1.39
C LYS A 116 12.63 -2.57 -2.45
N GLY A 117 11.71 -2.50 -3.40
CA GLY A 117 11.83 -1.59 -4.54
C GLY A 117 13.13 -1.86 -5.32
N TYR A 118 13.88 -0.82 -5.58
CA TYR A 118 15.21 -0.89 -6.22
C TYR A 118 16.37 -1.06 -5.23
N ALA A 119 16.09 -1.10 -3.93
CA ALA A 119 17.11 -1.28 -2.90
C ALA A 119 17.59 -2.74 -2.81
N THR A 120 18.72 -2.95 -2.14
CA THR A 120 19.28 -4.29 -1.90
C THR A 120 18.82 -4.92 -0.58
N ARG A 121 17.98 -4.21 0.21
CA ARG A 121 17.45 -4.69 1.47
C ARG A 121 16.51 -5.87 1.27
N PRO A 122 16.25 -6.70 2.29
CA PRO A 122 15.22 -7.73 2.24
C PRO A 122 13.81 -7.15 2.06
N THR A 123 12.91 -7.92 1.47
CA THR A 123 11.46 -7.67 1.53
C THR A 123 10.98 -7.93 2.96
N LEU A 124 10.03 -7.11 3.44
CA LEU A 124 9.48 -7.25 4.79
C LEU A 124 8.37 -8.31 4.80
N SER A 125 8.49 -9.30 5.68
CA SER A 125 7.43 -10.28 5.94
C SER A 125 6.26 -9.64 6.68
N VAL A 126 5.08 -10.25 6.56
CA VAL A 126 3.90 -9.80 7.32
C VAL A 126 4.12 -9.92 8.81
N GLU A 127 4.85 -10.94 9.27
CA GLU A 127 5.23 -11.11 10.68
C GLU A 127 6.02 -9.91 11.21
N LYS A 128 7.11 -9.51 10.53
CA LYS A 128 7.92 -8.33 10.92
C LYS A 128 7.09 -7.05 10.92
N ILE A 129 6.22 -6.88 9.93
CA ILE A 129 5.29 -5.75 9.87
C ILE A 129 4.36 -5.77 11.09
N GLY A 130 3.83 -6.93 11.47
CA GLY A 130 2.97 -7.09 12.64
C GLY A 130 3.67 -6.73 13.95
N GLU A 131 4.92 -7.13 14.12
CA GLU A 131 5.72 -6.80 15.31
C GLU A 131 5.88 -5.28 15.48
N VAL A 132 6.24 -4.56 14.41
CA VAL A 132 6.41 -3.11 14.49
C VAL A 132 5.08 -2.38 14.64
N ILE A 133 4.00 -2.84 14.00
CA ILE A 133 2.66 -2.26 14.20
C ILE A 133 2.22 -2.38 15.65
N LYS A 134 2.35 -3.57 16.25
CA LYS A 134 2.03 -3.79 17.65
C LYS A 134 2.81 -2.84 18.55
N PHE A 135 4.11 -2.72 18.35
CA PHE A 135 4.96 -1.80 19.10
C PHE A 135 4.49 -0.34 18.99
N ILE A 136 4.18 0.13 17.77
CA ILE A 136 3.68 1.49 17.55
C ILE A 136 2.35 1.70 18.28
N LYS A 137 1.41 0.76 18.16
CA LYS A 137 0.08 0.87 18.75
C LYS A 137 0.10 0.81 20.28
N GLU A 138 1.08 0.15 20.90
CA GLU A 138 1.31 0.17 22.34
C GLU A 138 1.79 1.55 22.84
N ILE A 139 2.51 2.33 22.02
CA ILE A 139 2.95 3.69 22.36
C ILE A 139 1.83 4.70 22.08
N ARG A 140 1.25 4.65 20.86
CA ARG A 140 0.19 5.54 20.41
C ARG A 140 -0.79 4.81 19.47
N SER A 141 -1.93 4.42 20.00
CA SER A 141 -2.96 3.65 19.26
C SER A 141 -3.66 4.46 18.15
N ASP A 142 -3.60 5.79 18.20
CA ASP A 142 -4.24 6.70 17.25
C ASP A 142 -3.42 6.96 15.97
N ILE A 143 -2.17 6.52 15.93
CA ILE A 143 -1.35 6.62 14.72
C ILE A 143 -1.89 5.66 13.66
N ILE A 144 -2.13 6.19 12.47
CA ILE A 144 -2.53 5.40 11.30
C ILE A 144 -1.29 4.73 10.72
N VAL A 145 -1.29 3.40 10.61
CA VAL A 145 -0.24 2.66 9.92
C VAL A 145 -0.71 2.25 8.52
N MET A 146 -0.06 2.77 7.51
CA MET A 146 -0.31 2.49 6.09
C MET A 146 0.83 1.63 5.52
N VAL A 147 0.46 0.53 4.89
CA VAL A 147 1.42 -0.35 4.20
C VAL A 147 1.24 -0.23 2.68
N ASP A 148 2.29 0.19 1.98
CA ASP A 148 2.43 -0.04 0.54
C ASP A 148 2.69 -1.53 0.33
N ASN A 149 1.65 -2.23 -0.10
CA ASN A 149 1.63 -3.68 -0.24
C ASN A 149 2.00 -4.15 -1.66
N CYS A 150 2.39 -3.24 -2.55
CA CYS A 150 2.77 -3.58 -3.92
C CYS A 150 3.80 -4.70 -3.97
N TYR A 151 3.51 -5.71 -4.79
CA TYR A 151 4.25 -6.97 -4.96
C TYR A 151 4.19 -7.93 -3.76
N GLY A 152 3.50 -7.56 -2.66
CA GLY A 152 3.34 -8.42 -1.50
C GLY A 152 2.04 -9.21 -1.49
N GLU A 153 1.04 -8.76 -2.22
CA GLU A 153 -0.29 -9.36 -2.22
C GLU A 153 -0.23 -10.83 -2.66
N PHE A 154 -0.87 -11.70 -1.89
CA PHE A 154 -0.96 -13.16 -2.14
C PHE A 154 0.40 -13.90 -2.12
N VAL A 155 1.47 -13.27 -1.63
CA VAL A 155 2.78 -13.92 -1.45
C VAL A 155 2.80 -14.77 -0.19
N GLU A 156 2.20 -14.28 0.88
CA GLU A 156 2.01 -14.99 2.15
C GLU A 156 0.54 -15.35 2.33
N THR A 157 0.23 -16.19 3.33
CA THR A 157 -1.14 -16.64 3.62
C THR A 157 -1.96 -15.60 4.39
N ILE A 158 -1.31 -14.57 4.89
CA ILE A 158 -1.91 -13.42 5.58
C ILE A 158 -1.38 -12.13 4.97
N GLU A 159 -2.13 -11.05 5.18
CA GLU A 159 -1.81 -9.73 4.66
C GLU A 159 -1.48 -8.75 5.80
N PRO A 160 -0.83 -7.61 5.54
CA PRO A 160 -0.53 -6.64 6.59
C PRO A 160 -1.75 -6.13 7.36
N SER A 161 -2.93 -6.16 6.77
CA SER A 161 -4.20 -5.87 7.45
C SER A 161 -4.54 -6.86 8.55
N ASP A 162 -4.17 -8.14 8.39
CA ASP A 162 -4.37 -9.18 9.41
C ASP A 162 -3.55 -8.94 10.68
N VAL A 163 -2.50 -8.17 10.57
CA VAL A 163 -1.57 -7.88 11.68
C VAL A 163 -1.65 -6.44 12.18
N GLY A 164 -2.73 -5.72 11.79
CA GLY A 164 -3.09 -4.45 12.38
C GLY A 164 -2.78 -3.20 11.55
N ALA A 165 -2.41 -3.32 10.28
CA ALA A 165 -2.33 -2.16 9.39
C ALA A 165 -3.71 -1.51 9.23
N ASP A 166 -3.77 -0.18 9.40
CA ASP A 166 -5.03 0.59 9.24
C ASP A 166 -5.39 0.76 7.76
N MET A 167 -4.40 0.78 6.89
CA MET A 167 -4.56 0.78 5.44
C MET A 167 -3.52 -0.12 4.76
N VAL A 168 -3.95 -0.90 3.78
CA VAL A 168 -3.10 -1.56 2.78
C VAL A 168 -3.44 -1.01 1.41
N VAL A 169 -2.41 -0.64 0.67
CA VAL A 169 -2.55 0.15 -0.56
C VAL A 169 -1.72 -0.48 -1.68
N GLY A 170 -2.27 -0.51 -2.88
CA GLY A 170 -1.52 -1.03 -4.01
C GLY A 170 -2.15 -0.76 -5.37
N SER A 171 -1.61 -1.43 -6.37
CA SER A 171 -1.95 -1.25 -7.78
C SER A 171 -2.60 -2.50 -8.35
N LEU A 172 -3.67 -2.31 -9.14
CA LEU A 172 -4.34 -3.42 -9.83
C LEU A 172 -3.54 -3.96 -11.01
N ILE A 173 -2.61 -3.19 -11.58
CA ILE A 173 -1.73 -3.67 -12.66
C ILE A 173 -0.61 -4.60 -12.17
N LYS A 174 -0.53 -4.81 -10.84
CA LYS A 174 0.41 -5.72 -10.18
C LYS A 174 -0.31 -6.99 -9.71
N ASN A 175 0.11 -7.56 -8.59
CA ASN A 175 -0.41 -8.84 -8.10
C ASN A 175 -1.94 -8.97 -8.13
N PRO A 176 -2.73 -8.04 -7.57
CA PRO A 176 -4.18 -8.25 -7.49
C PRO A 176 -4.92 -8.28 -8.84
N GLY A 177 -4.31 -7.72 -9.86
CA GLY A 177 -4.91 -7.72 -11.21
C GLY A 177 -4.68 -9.00 -12.00
N GLY A 178 -3.87 -9.95 -11.49
CA GLY A 178 -3.65 -11.25 -12.14
C GLY A 178 -3.18 -11.18 -13.60
N GLY A 179 -2.51 -10.09 -13.98
CA GLY A 179 -2.09 -9.82 -15.34
C GLY A 179 -3.19 -9.35 -16.29
N LEU A 180 -4.43 -9.17 -15.83
CA LEU A 180 -5.57 -8.79 -16.65
C LEU A 180 -6.04 -7.35 -16.44
N ALA A 181 -5.90 -6.79 -15.25
CA ALA A 181 -6.34 -5.44 -14.98
C ALA A 181 -5.48 -4.41 -15.74
N PRO A 182 -6.08 -3.60 -16.64
CA PRO A 182 -5.32 -2.67 -17.48
C PRO A 182 -4.93 -1.37 -16.76
N ILE A 183 -5.58 -1.08 -15.64
CA ILE A 183 -5.48 0.16 -14.86
C ILE A 183 -6.02 -0.09 -13.45
N GLY A 184 -5.88 0.86 -12.59
CA GLY A 184 -6.57 0.88 -11.30
C GLY A 184 -5.65 0.72 -10.12
N GLY A 185 -6.22 1.02 -8.96
CA GLY A 185 -5.59 0.85 -7.66
C GLY A 185 -6.60 0.46 -6.61
N TYR A 186 -6.11 0.02 -5.46
CA TYR A 186 -6.93 -0.32 -4.32
C TYR A 186 -6.38 0.32 -3.03
N ILE A 187 -7.28 0.65 -2.13
CA ILE A 187 -7.01 1.04 -0.76
C ILE A 187 -8.01 0.25 0.10
N CYS A 188 -7.51 -0.65 0.93
CA CYS A 188 -8.32 -1.42 1.89
C CYS A 188 -7.94 -1.00 3.30
N GLY A 189 -8.90 -0.85 4.22
CA GLY A 189 -8.56 -0.42 5.56
C GLY A 189 -9.77 -0.16 6.45
N THR A 190 -9.56 0.66 7.49
CA THR A 190 -10.63 1.08 8.38
C THR A 190 -11.66 1.92 7.62
N LYS A 191 -12.90 1.82 8.02
CA LYS A 191 -14.01 2.57 7.39
C LYS A 191 -13.73 4.07 7.35
N GLU A 192 -13.20 4.62 8.44
CA GLU A 192 -12.85 6.04 8.53
C GLU A 192 -11.78 6.44 7.51
N CYS A 193 -10.71 5.66 7.38
CA CYS A 193 -9.65 5.93 6.41
C CYS A 193 -10.16 5.85 4.98
N ILE A 194 -10.98 4.85 4.66
CA ILE A 194 -11.52 4.63 3.32
C ILE A 194 -12.51 5.72 2.92
N GLU A 195 -13.36 6.16 3.84
CA GLU A 195 -14.27 7.28 3.59
C GLU A 195 -13.52 8.56 3.22
N LYS A 196 -12.45 8.88 3.98
CA LYS A 196 -11.58 10.03 3.67
C LYS A 196 -10.91 9.88 2.29
N CYS A 197 -10.44 8.67 1.96
CA CYS A 197 -9.86 8.38 0.65
C CYS A 197 -10.88 8.57 -0.48
N ALA A 198 -12.12 8.15 -0.29
CA ALA A 198 -13.18 8.34 -1.28
C ALA A 198 -13.49 9.82 -1.52
N TYR A 199 -13.56 10.63 -0.45
CA TYR A 199 -13.71 12.08 -0.57
C TYR A 199 -12.51 12.76 -1.23
N ARG A 200 -11.32 12.22 -1.06
CA ARG A 200 -10.12 12.76 -1.72
C ARG A 200 -10.05 12.37 -3.18
N LEU A 201 -10.45 11.15 -3.53
CA LEU A 201 -10.44 10.66 -4.90
C LEU A 201 -11.46 11.37 -5.79
N THR A 202 -12.64 11.62 -5.25
CA THR A 202 -13.72 12.36 -5.92
C THR A 202 -13.81 13.77 -5.33
N THR A 203 -14.82 14.04 -4.53
CA THR A 203 -14.95 15.26 -3.74
C THR A 203 -15.72 14.98 -2.45
N PRO A 204 -15.56 15.83 -1.41
CA PRO A 204 -16.46 15.81 -0.27
C PRO A 204 -17.93 15.92 -0.71
N GLY A 205 -18.79 15.08 -0.15
CA GLY A 205 -20.21 14.97 -0.49
C GLY A 205 -20.54 13.98 -1.60
N LEU A 206 -19.59 13.55 -2.43
CA LEU A 206 -19.80 12.49 -3.42
C LEU A 206 -19.17 11.15 -2.95
N GLY A 207 -17.89 11.18 -2.59
CA GLY A 207 -17.21 9.99 -2.08
C GLY A 207 -17.32 8.79 -3.00
N LYS A 208 -17.82 7.68 -2.47
CA LYS A 208 -17.96 6.40 -3.17
C LYS A 208 -19.13 6.34 -4.15
N GLU A 209 -20.05 7.28 -4.14
CA GLU A 209 -21.32 7.21 -4.89
C GLU A 209 -21.15 7.29 -6.40
N VAL A 210 -20.07 7.89 -6.88
CA VAL A 210 -19.82 8.13 -8.32
C VAL A 210 -18.57 7.42 -8.80
N GLY A 211 -18.43 7.35 -10.11
CA GLY A 211 -17.30 6.77 -10.81
C GLY A 211 -17.72 5.61 -11.70
N ALA A 212 -17.89 5.86 -12.98
CA ALA A 212 -18.23 4.83 -13.96
C ALA A 212 -17.11 3.79 -14.06
N ASN A 213 -17.49 2.51 -14.18
CA ASN A 213 -16.55 1.39 -14.28
C ASN A 213 -15.95 1.19 -15.69
N LEU A 214 -16.40 1.96 -16.67
CA LEU A 214 -15.92 1.94 -18.08
C LEU A 214 -16.00 0.56 -18.76
N GLY A 215 -16.82 -0.35 -18.23
CA GLY A 215 -16.98 -1.71 -18.78
C GLY A 215 -15.85 -2.68 -18.45
N ILE A 216 -14.91 -2.31 -17.57
CA ILE A 216 -13.72 -3.14 -17.26
C ILE A 216 -13.84 -3.98 -15.98
N MET A 217 -15.00 -3.96 -15.31
CA MET A 217 -15.20 -4.73 -14.08
C MET A 217 -14.93 -6.23 -14.26
N GLY A 218 -15.30 -6.81 -15.40
CA GLY A 218 -15.05 -8.21 -15.69
C GLY A 218 -13.57 -8.59 -15.60
N THR A 219 -12.67 -7.73 -16.08
CA THR A 219 -11.23 -7.96 -16.01
C THR A 219 -10.70 -7.83 -14.58
N PHE A 220 -11.29 -6.97 -13.77
CA PHE A 220 -10.90 -6.83 -12.35
C PHE A 220 -11.29 -8.07 -11.55
N TYR A 221 -12.52 -8.56 -11.72
CA TYR A 221 -12.97 -9.79 -11.06
C TYR A 221 -12.17 -11.02 -11.51
N GLN A 222 -11.99 -11.17 -12.80
CA GLN A 222 -11.24 -12.30 -13.35
C GLN A 222 -9.75 -12.22 -12.94
N GLY A 223 -9.18 -11.04 -12.97
CA GLY A 223 -7.80 -10.81 -12.53
C GLY A 223 -7.61 -11.16 -11.06
N LEU A 224 -8.49 -10.70 -10.19
CA LEU A 224 -8.44 -10.99 -8.75
C LEU A 224 -8.59 -12.51 -8.50
N PHE A 225 -9.51 -13.19 -9.19
CA PHE A 225 -9.70 -14.64 -9.08
C PHE A 225 -8.44 -15.42 -9.47
N LEU A 226 -7.73 -14.98 -10.50
CA LEU A 226 -6.51 -15.64 -10.98
C LEU A 226 -5.25 -15.22 -10.22
N ALA A 227 -5.29 -14.09 -9.52
CA ALA A 227 -4.12 -13.47 -8.90
C ALA A 227 -3.29 -14.42 -8.01
N PRO A 228 -3.86 -15.23 -7.11
CA PRO A 228 -3.06 -16.14 -6.28
C PRO A 228 -2.27 -17.15 -7.11
N THR A 229 -2.86 -17.69 -8.18
CA THR A 229 -2.18 -18.63 -9.07
C THR A 229 -1.08 -17.96 -9.89
N VAL A 230 -1.33 -16.75 -10.38
CA VAL A 230 -0.34 -15.96 -11.14
C VAL A 230 0.84 -15.61 -10.25
N VAL A 231 0.59 -15.14 -9.03
CA VAL A 231 1.64 -14.80 -8.05
C VAL A 231 2.45 -16.03 -7.67
N ALA A 232 1.81 -17.15 -7.37
CA ALA A 232 2.49 -18.40 -7.06
C ALA A 232 3.39 -18.87 -8.22
N SER A 233 2.93 -18.70 -9.46
CA SER A 233 3.71 -19.05 -10.65
C SER A 233 4.93 -18.14 -10.82
N ALA A 234 4.77 -16.84 -10.57
CA ALA A 234 5.86 -15.86 -10.62
C ALA A 234 6.94 -16.17 -9.55
N LEU A 235 6.51 -16.47 -8.31
CA LEU A 235 7.43 -16.86 -7.23
C LEU A 235 8.20 -18.14 -7.55
N LYS A 236 7.52 -19.18 -8.06
CA LYS A 236 8.18 -20.41 -8.49
C LYS A 236 9.21 -20.16 -9.58
N GLY A 237 8.88 -19.30 -10.55
CA GLY A 237 9.80 -18.90 -11.62
C GLY A 237 11.05 -18.18 -11.08
N ALA A 238 10.87 -17.25 -10.14
CA ALA A 238 11.97 -16.53 -9.50
C ALA A 238 12.87 -17.45 -8.69
N ILE A 239 12.29 -18.34 -7.87
CA ILE A 239 13.04 -19.33 -7.08
C ILE A 239 13.81 -20.30 -8.00
N PHE A 240 13.16 -20.77 -9.05
CA PHE A 240 13.83 -21.66 -10.05
C PHE A 240 15.01 -20.96 -10.71
N ALA A 241 14.84 -19.73 -11.17
CA ALA A 241 15.91 -18.94 -11.80
C ALA A 241 17.07 -18.70 -10.82
N ALA A 242 16.77 -18.31 -9.57
CA ALA A 242 17.77 -18.10 -8.54
C ALA A 242 18.62 -19.35 -8.31
N ASN A 243 17.98 -20.50 -8.08
CA ASN A 243 18.67 -21.78 -7.88
C ASN A 243 19.48 -22.20 -9.12
N LEU A 244 18.96 -22.02 -10.33
CA LEU A 244 19.65 -22.35 -11.56
C LEU A 244 20.96 -21.55 -11.69
N PHE A 245 20.89 -20.24 -11.52
CA PHE A 245 22.08 -19.37 -11.63
C PHE A 245 23.07 -19.61 -10.50
N ALA A 246 22.61 -19.81 -9.26
CA ALA A 246 23.47 -20.16 -8.14
C ALA A 246 24.20 -21.49 -8.40
N GLY A 247 23.52 -22.51 -8.95
CA GLY A 247 24.12 -23.79 -9.33
C GLY A 247 25.20 -23.67 -10.42
N HIS A 248 25.16 -22.60 -11.22
CA HIS A 248 26.20 -22.28 -12.20
C HIS A 248 27.31 -21.34 -11.66
N GLY A 249 27.32 -21.09 -10.34
CA GLY A 249 28.36 -20.30 -9.67
C GLY A 249 28.16 -18.79 -9.71
N PHE A 250 27.00 -18.29 -10.13
CA PHE A 250 26.65 -16.87 -10.05
C PHE A 250 26.22 -16.50 -8.63
N LYS A 251 26.58 -15.30 -8.19
CA LYS A 251 26.01 -14.71 -6.97
C LYS A 251 24.58 -14.24 -7.27
N VAL A 252 23.63 -14.77 -6.53
CA VAL A 252 22.21 -14.45 -6.67
C VAL A 252 21.72 -13.70 -5.42
N ILE A 253 20.85 -12.73 -5.59
CA ILE A 253 20.19 -11.98 -4.52
C ILE A 253 18.72 -11.81 -4.90
N PRO A 254 17.77 -12.23 -4.04
CA PRO A 254 17.96 -13.00 -2.79
C PRO A 254 18.45 -14.42 -3.07
N ASP A 255 19.11 -15.02 -2.09
CA ASP A 255 19.62 -16.39 -2.07
C ASP A 255 18.66 -17.34 -1.32
#